data_971fea400c65d96343f6972b3c258cfe
#
_entry.id   971fea400c65d96343f6972b3c258cfe
#
_cell.length_a   1.000
_cell.length_b   1.000
_cell.length_c   1.000
_cell.angle_alpha   90.00
_cell.angle_beta   90.00
_cell.angle_gamma   90.00
#
_symmetry.space_group_name_H-M   'P 1'
#
loop_
_entity.id
_entity.type
_entity.pdbx_description
1 polymer ?
#
loop_
_entity_poly.entity_id
_entity_poly.type
_entity_poly.pdbx_seq_one_letter_code
_entity_poly.pdbx_strand_id
1 'polypeptide(L)'
;MAIVNINVSVTNPPKPSNLLKSGALVSTGGTTLTPGSFQLLTSKDDLKSLVSPAKTISAIAWVTNTVTVTLAESPGWSDGDKVPVIIEGVAPKGYNGAFTATVTGDKTLTYTLNADPGTATTMGTVTAVAAGEIQQMNTTYWAQGTSRAVYVLELGELSVPAAVAALSDFIDEDISLGNTYQKFFSYLVPREWDAEPTFKTLANNYTSPGALVKFFVTTTIATYQEWVSGKYPNVFAGVEAPSIGATEFSMAAPFQSSLANDPGSSNMVPPMAYRFMYGVTEYPPAGNGTLLKTLQDNHINYIGTAAEGGLSNKMLVAGHMLDGMPFNYWYSVAWCAINLELDLANEVINGSNTTVNPLYYDQQGIGRLQRRALKTLRSGISYGLILGQVIDTQLTQESFNAEYEKGSYAGNAVINAVPFADYTSLNQSDYADGKYNGLSAVVTPRRGFESITFNLNVTNFVGA
;
A
#
# COMPACT_ATOMS: atom_id res chain seq x y z
N MET A 1 18.93 6.16 -27.74
CA MET A 1 20.06 5.92 -26.80
C MET A 1 19.62 6.44 -25.43
N ALA A 2 19.47 5.59 -24.43
CA ALA A 2 19.16 6.05 -23.07
C ALA A 2 20.41 6.71 -22.50
N ILE A 3 20.35 7.99 -22.15
CA ILE A 3 21.43 8.79 -21.61
C ILE A 3 21.81 8.33 -20.20
N VAL A 4 20.85 7.79 -19.48
CA VAL A 4 21.03 7.09 -18.19
C VAL A 4 20.18 5.83 -18.32
N ASN A 5 20.75 4.67 -18.06
CA ASN A 5 19.97 3.42 -18.00
C ASN A 5 19.31 3.30 -16.62
N ILE A 6 18.59 4.30 -16.28
CA ILE A 6 17.41 4.25 -15.47
C ILE A 6 16.37 3.93 -16.51
N ASN A 7 15.62 2.85 -16.40
CA ASN A 7 14.60 2.49 -17.38
C ASN A 7 13.54 3.59 -17.47
N VAL A 8 13.89 4.72 -18.06
CA VAL A 8 13.00 5.85 -18.32
C VAL A 8 12.63 5.78 -19.78
N SER A 9 11.47 5.23 -20.06
CA SER A 9 10.87 5.38 -21.38
C SER A 9 10.37 6.81 -21.53
N VAL A 10 10.88 7.50 -22.54
CA VAL A 10 10.57 8.92 -22.83
C VAL A 10 9.14 9.12 -23.36
N THR A 11 8.36 8.06 -23.55
CA THR A 11 7.01 8.10 -24.13
C THR A 11 5.88 8.14 -23.11
N ASN A 12 6.19 8.15 -21.81
CA ASN A 12 5.16 8.13 -20.77
C ASN A 12 4.86 9.50 -20.20
N PRO A 13 3.61 9.69 -19.73
CA PRO A 13 3.29 10.84 -18.91
C PRO A 13 4.29 10.87 -17.73
N PRO A 14 4.73 12.08 -17.33
CA PRO A 14 5.69 12.21 -16.24
C PRO A 14 5.16 11.45 -15.03
N LYS A 15 6.06 10.71 -14.35
CA LYS A 15 5.75 10.15 -13.03
C LYS A 15 5.00 11.19 -12.22
N PRO A 16 3.89 10.85 -11.56
CA PRO A 16 3.32 11.76 -10.59
C PRO A 16 4.46 12.17 -9.65
N SER A 17 4.74 13.45 -9.54
CA SER A 17 5.79 14.00 -8.66
C SER A 17 5.64 13.55 -7.19
N ASN A 18 4.58 12.82 -6.88
CA ASN A 18 4.14 12.36 -5.57
C ASN A 18 3.69 10.90 -5.57
N LEU A 19 4.39 9.99 -6.26
CA LEU A 19 4.02 8.57 -6.29
C LEU A 19 3.80 8.00 -4.87
N LEU A 20 4.68 8.32 -3.91
CA LEU A 20 4.56 7.88 -2.52
C LEU A 20 3.26 8.30 -1.81
N LYS A 21 2.52 9.22 -2.38
CA LYS A 21 1.24 9.74 -1.86
C LYS A 21 0.05 9.26 -2.65
N SER A 22 0.27 8.49 -3.70
CA SER A 22 -0.79 7.92 -4.51
C SER A 22 -1.20 6.58 -3.93
N GLY A 23 -2.48 6.43 -3.65
CA GLY A 23 -3.05 5.19 -3.16
C GLY A 23 -4.43 4.97 -3.72
N ALA A 24 -4.82 3.71 -3.86
CA ALA A 24 -6.13 3.34 -4.35
C ALA A 24 -6.89 2.43 -3.37
N LEU A 25 -8.15 2.75 -3.17
CA LEU A 25 -9.15 1.86 -2.61
C LEU A 25 -9.60 0.93 -3.74
N VAL A 26 -9.37 -0.38 -3.59
CA VAL A 26 -9.69 -1.35 -4.64
C VAL A 26 -11.14 -1.80 -4.51
N SER A 27 -11.88 -1.71 -5.61
CA SER A 27 -13.27 -2.14 -5.73
C SER A 27 -13.41 -3.28 -6.74
N THR A 28 -14.25 -4.25 -6.42
CA THR A 28 -14.54 -5.44 -7.24
C THR A 28 -16.02 -5.46 -7.64
N GLY A 29 -16.46 -4.46 -8.39
CA GLY A 29 -17.86 -4.27 -8.79
C GLY A 29 -18.68 -3.44 -7.81
N GLY A 30 -18.04 -2.75 -6.86
CA GLY A 30 -18.72 -1.88 -5.89
C GLY A 30 -19.04 -0.49 -6.41
N THR A 31 -18.51 -0.11 -7.56
CA THR A 31 -18.74 1.21 -8.16
C THR A 31 -19.33 1.11 -9.57
N THR A 32 -19.79 2.25 -10.08
CA THR A 32 -20.31 2.40 -11.46
C THR A 32 -19.22 2.74 -12.47
N LEU A 33 -17.98 2.78 -12.04
CA LEU A 33 -16.84 3.02 -12.91
C LEU A 33 -16.63 1.85 -13.88
N THR A 34 -16.11 2.15 -15.05
CA THR A 34 -15.70 1.11 -16.00
C THR A 34 -14.54 0.29 -15.43
N PRO A 35 -14.55 -1.05 -15.58
CA PRO A 35 -13.42 -1.90 -15.16
C PRO A 35 -12.06 -1.38 -15.66
N GLY A 36 -11.05 -1.39 -14.79
CA GLY A 36 -9.72 -0.85 -15.04
C GLY A 36 -9.61 0.67 -14.94
N SER A 37 -10.73 1.40 -14.72
CA SER A 37 -10.70 2.84 -14.53
C SER A 37 -10.59 3.24 -13.06
N PHE A 38 -10.14 4.47 -12.82
CA PHE A 38 -9.98 5.02 -11.48
C PHE A 38 -10.41 6.48 -11.42
N GLN A 39 -10.87 6.90 -10.24
CA GLN A 39 -11.34 8.27 -9.97
C GLN A 39 -10.65 8.82 -8.71
N LEU A 40 -10.23 10.09 -8.76
CA LEU A 40 -9.71 10.78 -7.58
C LEU A 40 -10.86 11.22 -6.67
N LEU A 41 -10.74 10.87 -5.39
CA LEU A 41 -11.61 11.34 -4.31
C LEU A 41 -10.88 12.42 -3.52
N THR A 42 -11.44 13.60 -3.46
CA THR A 42 -10.91 14.75 -2.70
C THR A 42 -11.66 14.97 -1.40
N SER A 43 -12.80 14.32 -1.27
CA SER A 43 -13.65 14.32 -0.07
C SER A 43 -14.37 12.96 0.09
N LYS A 44 -14.89 12.73 1.30
CA LYS A 44 -15.71 11.56 1.57
C LYS A 44 -16.94 11.46 0.65
N ASP A 45 -17.50 12.60 0.30
CA ASP A 45 -18.77 12.65 -0.43
C ASP A 45 -18.63 12.37 -1.94
N ASP A 46 -17.41 12.47 -2.47
CA ASP A 46 -17.14 12.21 -3.89
C ASP A 46 -17.49 10.77 -4.29
N LEU A 47 -17.33 9.82 -3.37
CA LEU A 47 -17.68 8.42 -3.63
C LEU A 47 -19.20 8.19 -3.78
N LYS A 48 -20.04 9.02 -3.17
CA LYS A 48 -21.49 8.80 -3.16
C LYS A 48 -22.11 8.64 -4.55
N SER A 49 -21.60 9.39 -5.53
CA SER A 49 -22.06 9.34 -6.92
C SER A 49 -21.50 8.16 -7.72
N LEU A 50 -20.49 7.47 -7.17
CA LEU A 50 -19.79 6.39 -7.85
C LEU A 50 -20.19 5.00 -7.34
N VAL A 51 -20.75 4.90 -6.15
CA VAL A 51 -21.17 3.60 -5.58
C VAL A 51 -22.27 2.97 -6.40
N SER A 52 -22.13 1.67 -6.66
CA SER A 52 -23.19 0.88 -7.31
C SER A 52 -24.47 0.91 -6.48
N PRO A 53 -25.59 1.39 -7.03
CA PRO A 53 -26.81 1.53 -6.27
C PRO A 53 -27.43 0.17 -5.95
N ALA A 54 -28.12 0.09 -4.80
CA ALA A 54 -28.97 -1.04 -4.48
C ALA A 54 -30.03 -1.26 -5.59
N LYS A 55 -30.23 -2.51 -5.99
CA LYS A 55 -31.19 -2.90 -7.02
C LYS A 55 -32.50 -3.33 -6.39
N THR A 56 -33.62 -2.79 -6.89
CA THR A 56 -34.94 -3.15 -6.40
C THR A 56 -35.34 -4.55 -6.84
N ILE A 57 -35.84 -5.35 -5.93
CA ILE A 57 -36.40 -6.67 -6.23
C ILE A 57 -37.80 -6.49 -6.78
N SER A 58 -38.08 -7.04 -7.97
CA SER A 58 -39.42 -7.07 -8.57
C SER A 58 -40.20 -8.36 -8.21
N ALA A 59 -39.47 -9.48 -8.02
CA ALA A 59 -40.05 -10.74 -7.57
C ALA A 59 -39.02 -11.55 -6.80
N ILE A 60 -39.48 -12.32 -5.81
CA ILE A 60 -38.65 -13.26 -5.06
C ILE A 60 -39.50 -14.49 -4.74
N ALA A 61 -38.97 -15.68 -4.95
CA ALA A 61 -39.64 -16.94 -4.69
C ALA A 61 -38.67 -18.01 -4.17
N TRP A 62 -39.12 -18.83 -3.23
CA TRP A 62 -38.38 -19.97 -2.71
C TRP A 62 -38.96 -21.25 -3.29
N VAL A 63 -38.14 -22.14 -3.79
CA VAL A 63 -38.51 -23.49 -4.26
C VAL A 63 -37.37 -24.45 -3.93
N THR A 64 -37.64 -25.44 -3.14
CA THR A 64 -36.70 -26.55 -2.83
C THR A 64 -35.28 -26.06 -2.52
N ASN A 65 -35.13 -25.32 -1.42
CA ASN A 65 -33.87 -24.74 -0.93
C ASN A 65 -33.20 -23.69 -1.86
N THR A 66 -33.84 -23.28 -2.92
CA THR A 66 -33.35 -22.26 -3.82
C THR A 66 -34.28 -21.06 -3.82
N VAL A 67 -33.73 -19.90 -3.57
CA VAL A 67 -34.44 -18.63 -3.78
C VAL A 67 -34.07 -18.10 -5.15
N THR A 68 -35.08 -17.74 -5.93
CA THR A 68 -34.93 -17.02 -7.18
C THR A 68 -35.34 -15.57 -6.96
N VAL A 69 -34.47 -14.64 -7.27
CA VAL A 69 -34.70 -13.20 -7.18
C VAL A 69 -34.73 -12.63 -8.59
N THR A 70 -35.78 -11.88 -8.90
CA THR A 70 -35.84 -11.08 -10.14
C THR A 70 -35.72 -9.59 -9.78
N LEU A 71 -34.79 -8.89 -10.43
CA LEU A 71 -34.57 -7.48 -10.25
C LEU A 71 -35.42 -6.63 -11.20
N ALA A 72 -35.76 -5.43 -10.80
CA ALA A 72 -36.47 -4.47 -11.67
C ALA A 72 -35.59 -4.03 -12.85
N GLU A 73 -34.27 -3.87 -12.59
CA GLU A 73 -33.27 -3.43 -13.56
C GLU A 73 -32.09 -4.40 -13.57
N SER A 74 -31.38 -4.47 -14.70
CA SER A 74 -30.13 -5.24 -14.81
C SER A 74 -29.08 -4.69 -13.83
N PRO A 75 -28.42 -5.57 -13.05
CA PRO A 75 -27.27 -5.17 -12.23
C PRO A 75 -25.99 -5.03 -13.05
N GLY A 76 -25.96 -5.47 -14.32
CA GLY A 76 -24.77 -5.47 -15.16
C GLY A 76 -23.85 -6.67 -14.91
N TRP A 77 -24.29 -7.70 -14.18
CA TRP A 77 -23.52 -8.93 -13.93
C TRP A 77 -23.74 -9.95 -15.06
N SER A 78 -22.74 -10.80 -15.28
CA SER A 78 -22.79 -11.81 -16.33
C SER A 78 -23.44 -13.10 -15.85
N ASP A 79 -24.07 -13.84 -16.76
CA ASP A 79 -24.68 -15.14 -16.46
C ASP A 79 -23.59 -16.13 -16.00
N GLY A 80 -23.85 -16.83 -14.89
CA GLY A 80 -22.91 -17.73 -14.23
C GLY A 80 -22.04 -17.07 -13.14
N ASP A 81 -22.02 -15.74 -13.03
CA ASP A 81 -21.26 -15.06 -11.99
C ASP A 81 -21.77 -15.43 -10.58
N LYS A 82 -20.83 -15.57 -9.65
CA LYS A 82 -21.11 -15.70 -8.22
C LYS A 82 -20.84 -14.38 -7.53
N VAL A 83 -21.91 -13.70 -7.13
CA VAL A 83 -21.85 -12.35 -6.55
C VAL A 83 -22.19 -12.40 -5.08
N PRO A 84 -21.30 -11.98 -4.18
CA PRO A 84 -21.68 -11.70 -2.79
C PRO A 84 -22.66 -10.53 -2.73
N VAL A 85 -23.84 -10.79 -2.16
CA VAL A 85 -24.93 -9.81 -2.09
C VAL A 85 -25.51 -9.71 -0.69
N ILE A 86 -26.07 -8.55 -0.37
CA ILE A 86 -26.92 -8.32 0.80
C ILE A 86 -28.35 -8.10 0.31
N ILE A 87 -29.28 -8.87 0.85
CA ILE A 87 -30.71 -8.73 0.59
C ILE A 87 -31.36 -8.13 1.83
N GLU A 88 -32.08 -7.04 1.64
CA GLU A 88 -32.73 -6.31 2.72
C GLU A 88 -34.14 -5.86 2.37
N GLY A 89 -34.97 -5.64 3.41
CA GLY A 89 -36.32 -5.07 3.24
C GLY A 89 -37.38 -6.04 2.71
N VAL A 90 -37.02 -7.30 2.51
CA VAL A 90 -38.02 -8.33 2.11
C VAL A 90 -38.82 -8.77 3.32
N ALA A 91 -40.13 -8.96 3.16
CA ALA A 91 -40.99 -9.61 4.15
C ALA A 91 -41.62 -10.87 3.55
N PRO A 92 -41.56 -12.05 4.22
CA PRO A 92 -40.96 -12.29 5.56
C PRO A 92 -39.45 -12.13 5.62
N LYS A 93 -38.95 -11.81 6.83
CA LYS A 93 -37.51 -11.51 7.06
C LYS A 93 -36.58 -12.68 6.75
N GLY A 94 -37.07 -13.89 6.61
CA GLY A 94 -36.24 -15.06 6.31
C GLY A 94 -35.51 -15.00 4.96
N TYR A 95 -35.92 -14.11 4.07
CA TYR A 95 -35.19 -13.84 2.80
C TYR A 95 -34.00 -12.93 2.94
N ASN A 96 -33.94 -12.15 4.03
CA ASN A 96 -32.90 -11.12 4.20
C ASN A 96 -31.60 -11.72 4.76
N GLY A 97 -30.48 -11.18 4.36
CA GLY A 97 -29.13 -11.57 4.81
C GLY A 97 -28.09 -11.39 3.75
N ALA A 98 -26.86 -11.82 4.09
CA ALA A 98 -25.74 -11.88 3.17
C ALA A 98 -25.68 -13.28 2.54
N PHE A 99 -25.58 -13.33 1.22
CA PHE A 99 -25.57 -14.58 0.44
C PHE A 99 -24.56 -14.47 -0.71
N THR A 100 -24.06 -15.62 -1.16
CA THR A 100 -23.42 -15.72 -2.48
C THR A 100 -24.49 -16.11 -3.48
N ALA A 101 -24.89 -15.17 -4.31
CA ALA A 101 -25.89 -15.40 -5.36
C ALA A 101 -25.21 -15.81 -6.66
N THR A 102 -25.84 -16.71 -7.40
CA THR A 102 -25.47 -17.06 -8.76
C THR A 102 -26.36 -16.29 -9.73
N VAL A 103 -25.78 -15.56 -10.66
CA VAL A 103 -26.52 -14.90 -11.74
C VAL A 103 -26.99 -15.95 -12.74
N THR A 104 -28.27 -15.94 -13.07
CA THR A 104 -28.90 -16.92 -13.97
C THR A 104 -29.61 -16.27 -15.16
N GLY A 105 -29.36 -14.98 -15.37
CA GLY A 105 -29.88 -14.15 -16.47
C GLY A 105 -29.72 -12.69 -16.17
N ASP A 106 -29.96 -11.83 -17.16
CA ASP A 106 -29.73 -10.37 -17.10
C ASP A 106 -30.29 -9.68 -15.83
N LYS A 107 -31.42 -10.19 -15.32
CA LYS A 107 -32.09 -9.63 -14.11
C LYS A 107 -32.38 -10.69 -13.05
N THR A 108 -31.86 -11.88 -13.21
CA THR A 108 -32.21 -13.00 -12.36
C THR A 108 -31.01 -13.57 -11.65
N LEU A 109 -31.13 -13.77 -10.36
CA LEU A 109 -30.10 -14.41 -9.54
C LEU A 109 -30.73 -15.43 -8.58
N THR A 110 -29.94 -16.41 -8.17
CA THR A 110 -30.38 -17.46 -7.25
C THR A 110 -29.41 -17.59 -6.09
N TYR A 111 -29.93 -17.94 -4.90
CA TYR A 111 -29.13 -18.30 -3.75
C TYR A 111 -29.76 -19.42 -2.95
N THR A 112 -28.99 -20.09 -2.09
CA THR A 112 -29.48 -21.21 -1.29
C THR A 112 -30.07 -20.73 0.05
N LEU A 113 -31.24 -21.22 0.40
CA LEU A 113 -31.90 -20.97 1.68
C LEU A 113 -32.61 -22.25 2.15
N ASN A 114 -32.13 -22.82 3.26
CA ASN A 114 -32.53 -24.15 3.72
C ASN A 114 -33.97 -24.24 4.25
N ALA A 115 -34.56 -23.12 4.63
CA ALA A 115 -35.93 -23.08 5.16
C ALA A 115 -36.79 -22.15 4.30
N ASP A 116 -38.03 -22.59 4.04
CA ASP A 116 -39.01 -21.76 3.34
C ASP A 116 -39.46 -20.58 4.23
N PRO A 117 -39.18 -19.33 3.81
CA PRO A 117 -39.63 -18.15 4.55
C PRO A 117 -41.09 -17.83 4.39
N GLY A 118 -41.80 -18.53 3.48
CA GLY A 118 -43.17 -18.25 3.08
C GLY A 118 -43.28 -17.26 1.92
N THR A 119 -44.48 -16.98 1.48
CA THR A 119 -44.75 -16.07 0.35
C THR A 119 -44.32 -14.65 0.67
N ALA A 120 -43.51 -14.05 -0.20
CA ALA A 120 -43.06 -12.66 -0.04
C ALA A 120 -44.26 -11.69 -0.20
N THR A 121 -44.38 -10.79 0.74
CA THR A 121 -45.44 -9.75 0.78
C THR A 121 -44.90 -8.36 0.56
N THR A 122 -43.57 -8.14 0.81
CA THR A 122 -42.89 -6.90 0.54
C THR A 122 -41.60 -7.26 -0.18
N MET A 123 -41.32 -6.55 -1.27
CA MET A 123 -40.08 -6.66 -2.00
C MET A 123 -39.05 -5.70 -1.38
N GLY A 124 -37.82 -6.11 -1.41
CA GLY A 124 -36.68 -5.33 -0.87
C GLY A 124 -35.68 -4.92 -1.94
N THR A 125 -34.43 -4.90 -1.54
CA THR A 125 -33.31 -4.54 -2.42
C THR A 125 -32.18 -5.55 -2.34
N VAL A 126 -31.39 -5.62 -3.39
CA VAL A 126 -30.13 -6.36 -3.48
C VAL A 126 -28.99 -5.36 -3.64
N THR A 127 -27.98 -5.48 -2.81
CA THR A 127 -26.76 -4.66 -2.90
C THR A 127 -25.56 -5.60 -2.98
N ALA A 128 -24.62 -5.35 -3.90
CA ALA A 128 -23.36 -6.06 -3.91
C ALA A 128 -22.56 -5.75 -2.61
N VAL A 129 -21.96 -6.77 -1.99
CA VAL A 129 -21.14 -6.60 -0.78
C VAL A 129 -20.00 -5.62 -1.05
N ALA A 130 -19.39 -5.68 -2.23
CA ALA A 130 -18.35 -4.75 -2.65
C ALA A 130 -18.75 -3.27 -2.60
N ALA A 131 -20.04 -2.94 -2.85
CA ALA A 131 -20.55 -1.57 -2.75
C ALA A 131 -20.59 -1.07 -1.31
N GLY A 132 -20.93 -1.94 -0.35
CA GLY A 132 -20.83 -1.64 1.08
C GLY A 132 -19.38 -1.52 1.55
N GLU A 133 -18.53 -2.41 1.09
CA GLU A 133 -17.12 -2.46 1.49
C GLU A 133 -16.34 -1.22 1.02
N ILE A 134 -16.52 -0.78 -0.22
CA ILE A 134 -15.85 0.45 -0.71
C ILE A 134 -16.33 1.70 0.04
N GLN A 135 -17.60 1.73 0.49
CA GLN A 135 -18.12 2.79 1.35
C GLN A 135 -17.47 2.76 2.75
N GLN A 136 -17.25 1.58 3.31
CA GLN A 136 -16.56 1.40 4.60
C GLN A 136 -15.11 1.85 4.50
N MET A 137 -14.38 1.44 3.45
CA MET A 137 -13.02 1.89 3.17
C MET A 137 -12.94 3.43 3.12
N ASN A 138 -13.80 4.03 2.32
CA ASN A 138 -13.87 5.48 2.16
C ASN A 138 -14.23 6.20 3.48
N THR A 139 -15.20 5.69 4.22
CA THR A 139 -15.64 6.30 5.49
C THR A 139 -14.53 6.29 6.53
N THR A 140 -13.88 5.16 6.73
CA THR A 140 -12.77 5.04 7.68
C THR A 140 -11.54 5.82 7.23
N TYR A 141 -11.25 5.84 5.93
CA TYR A 141 -10.17 6.66 5.37
C TYR A 141 -10.32 8.14 5.75
N TRP A 142 -11.49 8.74 5.50
CA TRP A 142 -11.72 10.15 5.79
C TRP A 142 -11.94 10.47 7.27
N ALA A 143 -12.20 9.45 8.11
CA ALA A 143 -12.29 9.64 9.56
C ALA A 143 -10.94 10.00 10.22
N GLN A 144 -9.82 9.82 9.51
CA GLN A 144 -8.48 10.11 10.05
C GLN A 144 -8.15 11.59 10.13
N GLY A 145 -9.04 12.47 9.70
CA GLY A 145 -8.96 13.92 9.93
C GLY A 145 -7.99 14.69 9.05
N THR A 146 -7.32 14.05 8.10
CA THR A 146 -6.48 14.74 7.11
C THR A 146 -7.14 14.69 5.74
N SER A 147 -7.08 15.80 4.99
CA SER A 147 -7.70 15.93 3.67
C SER A 147 -6.78 15.45 2.53
N ARG A 148 -6.16 14.28 2.71
CA ARG A 148 -5.35 13.67 1.64
C ARG A 148 -6.28 12.99 0.63
N ALA A 149 -6.21 13.40 -0.63
CA ALA A 149 -6.92 12.75 -1.71
C ALA A 149 -6.46 11.30 -1.90
N VAL A 150 -7.39 10.43 -2.32
CA VAL A 150 -7.16 9.01 -2.59
C VAL A 150 -7.90 8.63 -3.87
N TYR A 151 -7.43 7.62 -4.56
CA TYR A 151 -8.14 7.09 -5.72
C TYR A 151 -9.07 5.94 -5.31
N VAL A 152 -10.17 5.78 -6.03
CA VAL A 152 -10.91 4.53 -6.10
C VAL A 152 -10.57 3.86 -7.43
N LEU A 153 -10.19 2.59 -7.41
CA LEU A 153 -9.90 1.77 -8.58
C LEU A 153 -10.98 0.70 -8.69
N GLU A 154 -11.67 0.67 -9.82
CA GLU A 154 -12.67 -0.37 -10.11
C GLU A 154 -12.05 -1.45 -10.99
N LEU A 155 -12.07 -2.70 -10.54
CA LEU A 155 -11.58 -3.85 -11.31
C LEU A 155 -12.70 -4.54 -12.09
N GLY A 156 -13.94 -4.39 -11.65
CA GLY A 156 -15.12 -4.94 -12.32
C GLY A 156 -15.31 -6.45 -12.18
N GLU A 157 -14.34 -7.14 -11.58
CA GLU A 157 -14.33 -8.59 -11.45
C GLU A 157 -14.93 -9.03 -10.11
N LEU A 158 -15.81 -10.01 -10.16
CA LEU A 158 -16.61 -10.45 -9.02
C LEU A 158 -15.98 -11.64 -8.27
N SER A 159 -15.09 -12.40 -8.91
CA SER A 159 -14.36 -13.47 -8.24
C SER A 159 -12.95 -12.98 -7.85
N VAL A 160 -12.49 -13.39 -6.65
CA VAL A 160 -11.17 -12.95 -6.15
C VAL A 160 -10.03 -13.29 -7.11
N PRO A 161 -9.91 -14.51 -7.68
CA PRO A 161 -8.84 -14.79 -8.63
C PRO A 161 -8.87 -13.91 -9.89
N ALA A 162 -10.05 -13.61 -10.44
CA ALA A 162 -10.19 -12.73 -11.60
C ALA A 162 -9.86 -11.28 -11.23
N ALA A 163 -10.31 -10.80 -10.08
CA ALA A 163 -10.00 -9.45 -9.59
C ALA A 163 -8.50 -9.27 -9.32
N VAL A 164 -7.83 -10.30 -8.76
CA VAL A 164 -6.38 -10.30 -8.57
C VAL A 164 -5.64 -10.26 -9.91
N ALA A 165 -6.09 -11.03 -10.91
CA ALA A 165 -5.53 -10.97 -12.26
C ALA A 165 -5.71 -9.59 -12.89
N ALA A 166 -6.90 -8.99 -12.79
CA ALA A 166 -7.17 -7.64 -13.27
C ALA A 166 -6.29 -6.58 -12.57
N LEU A 167 -6.01 -6.72 -11.26
CA LEU A 167 -5.06 -5.85 -10.57
C LEU A 167 -3.62 -6.05 -11.06
N SER A 168 -3.22 -7.31 -11.31
CA SER A 168 -1.91 -7.60 -11.90
C SER A 168 -1.75 -6.91 -13.25
N ASP A 169 -2.72 -7.09 -14.14
CA ASP A 169 -2.72 -6.47 -15.47
C ASP A 169 -2.69 -4.93 -15.35
N PHE A 170 -3.45 -4.36 -14.42
CA PHE A 170 -3.46 -2.92 -14.16
C PHE A 170 -2.10 -2.38 -13.72
N ILE A 171 -1.38 -3.11 -12.84
CA ILE A 171 -0.05 -2.72 -12.37
C ILE A 171 0.97 -2.92 -13.50
N ASP A 172 0.89 -4.02 -14.23
CA ASP A 172 1.86 -4.45 -15.25
C ASP A 172 1.62 -3.82 -16.63
N GLU A 173 0.47 -3.18 -16.86
CA GLU A 173 0.15 -2.51 -18.13
C GLU A 173 1.27 -1.54 -18.55
N ASP A 174 1.89 -0.86 -17.59
CA ASP A 174 2.99 0.05 -17.83
C ASP A 174 4.32 -0.69 -18.06
N ILE A 175 4.51 -1.87 -17.48
CA ILE A 175 5.72 -2.70 -17.65
C ILE A 175 5.77 -3.29 -19.06
N SER A 176 4.65 -3.72 -19.61
CA SER A 176 4.56 -4.26 -20.97
C SER A 176 4.95 -3.25 -22.05
N LEU A 177 4.83 -1.97 -21.77
CA LEU A 177 5.24 -0.86 -22.63
C LEU A 177 6.68 -0.39 -22.37
N GLY A 178 7.46 -1.13 -21.58
CA GLY A 178 8.80 -0.76 -21.17
C GLY A 178 8.84 0.28 -20.05
N ASN A 179 7.74 0.48 -19.37
CA ASN A 179 7.59 1.42 -18.28
C ASN A 179 7.61 0.70 -16.95
N THR A 180 8.52 1.09 -16.07
CA THR A 180 8.63 0.54 -14.72
C THR A 180 7.73 1.25 -13.70
N TYR A 181 6.72 1.99 -14.16
CA TYR A 181 5.89 2.82 -13.29
C TYR A 181 4.56 2.18 -12.97
N GLN A 182 4.39 1.84 -11.72
CA GLN A 182 3.11 1.49 -11.15
C GLN A 182 2.23 2.74 -11.02
N LYS A 183 0.92 2.61 -11.27
CA LYS A 183 0.00 3.76 -11.20
C LYS A 183 -0.16 4.29 -9.78
N PHE A 184 -0.14 3.39 -8.77
CA PHE A 184 -0.25 3.77 -7.36
C PHE A 184 0.84 3.13 -6.52
N PHE A 185 1.30 3.87 -5.51
CA PHE A 185 2.26 3.35 -4.55
C PHE A 185 1.64 2.35 -3.57
N SER A 186 0.37 2.57 -3.18
CA SER A 186 -0.31 1.74 -2.19
C SER A 186 -1.70 1.36 -2.64
N TYR A 187 -2.09 0.12 -2.35
CA TYR A 187 -3.43 -0.43 -2.62
C TYR A 187 -4.03 -0.94 -1.32
N LEU A 188 -5.25 -0.51 -1.01
CA LEU A 188 -6.08 -1.10 0.03
C LEU A 188 -7.00 -2.12 -0.64
N VAL A 189 -6.79 -3.40 -0.33
CA VAL A 189 -7.51 -4.50 -0.99
C VAL A 189 -8.75 -4.94 -0.21
N PRO A 190 -9.75 -5.55 -0.87
CA PRO A 190 -10.94 -6.10 -0.21
C PRO A 190 -10.60 -7.17 0.83
N ARG A 191 -11.50 -7.37 1.82
CA ARG A 191 -11.31 -8.36 2.89
C ARG A 191 -11.22 -9.79 2.39
N GLU A 192 -12.00 -10.12 1.38
CA GLU A 192 -12.03 -11.47 0.79
C GLU A 192 -10.72 -11.89 0.13
N TRP A 193 -9.77 -10.95 -0.07
CA TRP A 193 -8.42 -11.25 -0.57
C TRP A 193 -7.49 -11.77 0.52
N ASP A 194 -7.95 -11.79 1.79
CA ASP A 194 -7.17 -12.34 2.90
C ASP A 194 -6.88 -13.82 2.67
N ALA A 195 -5.61 -14.17 2.77
CA ALA A 195 -5.11 -15.55 2.58
C ALA A 195 -5.34 -16.16 1.18
N GLU A 196 -5.87 -15.41 0.21
CA GLU A 196 -6.09 -15.88 -1.16
C GLU A 196 -4.75 -16.24 -1.84
N PRO A 197 -4.57 -17.48 -2.34
CA PRO A 197 -3.30 -17.92 -2.93
C PRO A 197 -2.86 -17.12 -4.15
N THR A 198 -3.81 -16.72 -5.01
CA THR A 198 -3.52 -15.90 -6.19
C THR A 198 -3.00 -14.52 -5.80
N PHE A 199 -3.56 -13.92 -4.76
CA PHE A 199 -3.11 -12.64 -4.24
C PHE A 199 -1.73 -12.74 -3.56
N LYS A 200 -1.45 -13.81 -2.83
CA LYS A 200 -0.09 -14.06 -2.30
C LYS A 200 0.94 -14.18 -3.41
N THR A 201 0.57 -14.83 -4.52
CA THR A 201 1.42 -14.93 -5.70
C THR A 201 1.66 -13.55 -6.30
N LEU A 202 0.62 -12.74 -6.46
CA LEU A 202 0.74 -11.36 -6.92
C LEU A 202 1.67 -10.54 -6.02
N ALA A 203 1.45 -10.58 -4.70
CA ALA A 203 2.29 -9.87 -3.74
C ALA A 203 3.76 -10.29 -3.84
N ASN A 204 4.03 -11.57 -4.06
CA ASN A 204 5.39 -12.09 -4.21
C ASN A 204 6.11 -11.54 -5.45
N ASN A 205 5.40 -11.21 -6.53
CA ASN A 205 6.00 -10.63 -7.74
C ASN A 205 6.59 -9.24 -7.49
N TYR A 206 6.14 -8.53 -6.46
CA TYR A 206 6.57 -7.17 -6.12
C TYR A 206 7.40 -7.09 -4.84
N THR A 207 8.08 -8.16 -4.44
CA THR A 207 8.95 -8.17 -3.25
C THR A 207 10.31 -7.53 -3.48
N SER A 208 10.72 -7.32 -4.72
CA SER A 208 11.97 -6.62 -5.03
C SER A 208 11.97 -5.19 -4.45
N PRO A 209 13.07 -4.72 -3.85
CA PRO A 209 13.20 -3.36 -3.36
C PRO A 209 12.93 -2.26 -4.40
N GLY A 210 13.13 -2.56 -5.68
CA GLY A 210 12.80 -1.67 -6.79
C GLY A 210 11.32 -1.65 -7.15
N ALA A 211 10.53 -2.61 -6.68
CA ALA A 211 9.09 -2.62 -6.87
C ALA A 211 8.45 -1.65 -5.85
N LEU A 212 7.89 -0.56 -6.35
CA LEU A 212 7.36 0.53 -5.51
C LEU A 212 5.87 0.34 -5.19
N VAL A 213 5.41 -0.90 -5.05
CA VAL A 213 4.02 -1.26 -4.73
C VAL A 213 3.91 -1.74 -3.29
N LYS A 214 2.87 -1.29 -2.60
CA LYS A 214 2.53 -1.73 -1.25
C LYS A 214 1.06 -2.13 -1.18
N PHE A 215 0.78 -3.24 -0.50
CA PHE A 215 -0.58 -3.75 -0.30
C PHE A 215 -0.95 -3.66 1.17
N PHE A 216 -2.12 -3.11 1.46
CA PHE A 216 -2.71 -3.09 2.79
C PHE A 216 -3.82 -4.14 2.86
N VAL A 217 -3.65 -5.11 3.74
CA VAL A 217 -4.46 -6.32 3.82
C VAL A 217 -5.15 -6.38 5.17
N THR A 218 -6.45 -6.59 5.15
CA THR A 218 -7.23 -6.92 6.35
C THR A 218 -7.19 -8.43 6.56
N THR A 219 -6.67 -8.88 7.68
CA THR A 219 -6.63 -10.31 8.05
C THR A 219 -7.41 -10.57 9.33
N THR A 220 -7.55 -11.84 9.70
CA THR A 220 -8.25 -12.29 10.90
C THR A 220 -7.36 -13.14 11.81
N ILE A 221 -7.79 -13.36 13.05
CA ILE A 221 -7.11 -14.28 13.98
C ILE A 221 -7.07 -15.71 13.43
N ALA A 222 -8.01 -16.09 12.57
CA ALA A 222 -8.04 -17.42 11.99
C ALA A 222 -7.07 -17.60 10.82
N THR A 223 -6.79 -16.52 10.08
CA THR A 223 -6.10 -16.58 8.78
C THR A 223 -4.73 -15.91 8.76
N TYR A 224 -4.40 -15.02 9.72
CA TYR A 224 -3.15 -14.26 9.69
C TYR A 224 -1.90 -15.14 9.58
N GLN A 225 -1.92 -16.36 10.11
CA GLN A 225 -0.78 -17.27 10.08
C GLN A 225 -0.34 -17.65 8.67
N GLU A 226 -1.25 -17.59 7.72
CA GLU A 226 -0.94 -17.85 6.32
C GLU A 226 -0.07 -16.77 5.67
N TRP A 227 0.01 -15.58 6.26
CA TRP A 227 0.86 -14.49 5.80
C TRP A 227 2.27 -14.54 6.37
N VAL A 228 2.46 -15.17 7.53
CA VAL A 228 3.70 -15.13 8.31
C VAL A 228 4.89 -15.75 7.57
N SER A 229 4.67 -16.82 6.83
CA SER A 229 5.74 -17.55 6.14
C SER A 229 6.36 -16.79 4.97
N GLY A 230 5.62 -15.86 4.38
CA GLY A 230 6.00 -15.16 3.14
C GLY A 230 7.02 -14.03 3.34
N LYS A 231 7.11 -13.44 4.52
CA LYS A 231 8.01 -12.31 4.84
C LYS A 231 7.99 -11.20 3.79
N TYR A 232 6.79 -10.80 3.36
CA TYR A 232 6.59 -9.84 2.27
C TYR A 232 6.98 -8.41 2.68
N PRO A 233 7.98 -7.76 2.05
CA PRO A 233 8.38 -6.38 2.34
C PRO A 233 7.41 -5.34 1.78
N ASN A 234 6.43 -5.78 1.01
CA ASN A 234 5.45 -4.96 0.32
C ASN A 234 4.01 -5.18 0.83
N VAL A 235 3.81 -6.02 1.84
CA VAL A 235 2.49 -6.28 2.43
C VAL A 235 2.45 -5.77 3.88
N PHE A 236 1.46 -4.93 4.16
CA PHE A 236 1.09 -4.45 5.48
C PHE A 236 -0.21 -5.14 5.89
N ALA A 237 -0.10 -6.17 6.72
CA ALA A 237 -1.26 -6.93 7.17
C ALA A 237 -1.66 -6.53 8.60
N GLY A 238 -2.95 -6.39 8.85
CA GLY A 238 -3.46 -6.08 10.17
C GLY A 238 -4.78 -6.79 10.48
N VAL A 239 -4.94 -7.17 11.75
CA VAL A 239 -6.11 -7.90 12.22
C VAL A 239 -7.28 -6.96 12.46
N GLU A 240 -8.44 -7.31 11.93
CA GLU A 240 -9.71 -6.63 12.15
C GLU A 240 -10.57 -7.40 13.18
N ALA A 241 -11.39 -6.68 13.92
CA ALA A 241 -12.32 -7.29 14.88
C ALA A 241 -13.38 -8.14 14.17
N PRO A 242 -13.79 -9.29 14.76
CA PRO A 242 -14.86 -10.12 14.20
C PRO A 242 -16.22 -9.42 14.12
N SER A 243 -16.42 -8.38 14.92
CA SER A 243 -17.60 -7.53 14.89
C SER A 243 -17.16 -6.08 14.87
N ILE A 244 -17.41 -5.41 13.78
CA ILE A 244 -17.02 -4.01 13.52
C ILE A 244 -18.26 -3.14 13.33
N GLY A 245 -18.07 -1.82 13.37
CA GLY A 245 -19.11 -0.86 13.02
C GLY A 245 -19.52 -1.00 11.55
N ALA A 246 -20.79 -0.75 11.25
CA ALA A 246 -21.34 -0.89 9.90
C ALA A 246 -20.62 -0.05 8.83
N THR A 247 -19.89 0.97 9.25
CA THR A 247 -19.16 1.89 8.35
C THR A 247 -17.64 1.75 8.47
N GLU A 248 -17.16 0.71 9.11
CA GLU A 248 -15.75 0.52 9.44
C GLU A 248 -15.05 -0.42 8.45
N PHE A 249 -13.81 -0.06 8.11
CA PHE A 249 -12.81 -0.89 7.46
C PHE A 249 -11.46 -0.60 8.12
N SER A 250 -11.04 -1.42 9.07
CA SER A 250 -9.95 -1.08 10.00
C SER A 250 -8.64 -0.72 9.30
N MET A 251 -8.27 -1.42 8.23
CA MET A 251 -7.03 -1.16 7.50
C MET A 251 -7.05 0.13 6.66
N ALA A 252 -8.19 0.76 6.45
CA ALA A 252 -8.25 2.06 5.80
C ALA A 252 -7.60 3.18 6.65
N ALA A 253 -7.53 3.02 7.97
CA ALA A 253 -6.89 3.99 8.85
C ALA A 253 -5.36 4.00 8.72
N PRO A 254 -4.62 2.88 8.87
CA PRO A 254 -3.17 2.86 8.59
C PRO A 254 -2.87 3.13 7.12
N PHE A 255 -3.73 2.71 6.17
CA PHE A 255 -3.58 3.05 4.77
C PHE A 255 -3.60 4.58 4.55
N GLN A 256 -4.56 5.30 5.11
CA GLN A 256 -4.59 6.76 5.07
C GLN A 256 -3.32 7.36 5.68
N SER A 257 -2.88 6.81 6.82
CA SER A 257 -1.67 7.27 7.49
C SER A 257 -0.41 7.10 6.64
N SER A 258 -0.36 6.10 5.77
CA SER A 258 0.74 5.88 4.85
C SER A 258 0.85 6.98 3.77
N LEU A 259 -0.28 7.61 3.43
CA LEU A 259 -0.38 8.65 2.40
C LEU A 259 -0.35 10.07 2.97
N ALA A 260 -0.62 10.23 4.27
CA ALA A 260 -0.95 11.52 4.89
C ALA A 260 0.19 12.55 4.89
N ASN A 261 1.45 12.10 4.85
CA ASN A 261 2.59 12.98 5.05
C ASN A 261 3.27 13.37 3.76
N ASP A 262 3.57 14.66 3.64
CA ASP A 262 4.44 15.22 2.63
C ASP A 262 5.84 15.40 3.24
N PRO A 263 6.84 14.59 2.86
CA PRO A 263 8.18 14.77 3.39
C PRO A 263 8.72 16.16 3.07
N GLY A 264 9.16 16.87 4.11
CA GLY A 264 9.71 18.20 4.00
C GLY A 264 10.48 18.57 5.26
N SER A 265 11.28 19.64 5.21
CA SER A 265 12.10 20.06 6.35
C SER A 265 11.29 20.48 7.59
N SER A 266 10.08 20.98 7.38
CA SER A 266 9.13 21.35 8.43
C SER A 266 8.03 20.29 8.67
N ASN A 267 8.03 19.21 7.92
CA ASN A 267 7.02 18.16 7.97
C ASN A 267 7.68 16.80 7.80
N MET A 268 8.32 16.32 8.85
CA MET A 268 8.97 15.01 8.84
C MET A 268 7.93 13.88 8.80
N VAL A 269 8.31 12.76 8.21
CA VAL A 269 7.48 11.54 8.20
C VAL A 269 7.58 10.87 9.57
N PRO A 270 6.51 10.85 10.37
CA PRO A 270 6.53 10.19 11.67
C PRO A 270 6.52 8.66 11.51
N PRO A 271 7.02 7.91 12.50
CA PRO A 271 6.87 6.45 12.54
C PRO A 271 5.41 6.03 12.43
N MET A 272 5.17 4.84 11.85
CA MET A 272 3.82 4.30 11.74
C MET A 272 3.33 3.73 13.08
N ALA A 273 4.23 3.18 13.89
CA ALA A 273 3.93 2.67 15.22
C ALA A 273 3.35 3.77 16.13
N TYR A 274 2.33 3.40 16.89
CA TYR A 274 1.63 4.23 17.89
C TYR A 274 0.90 5.46 17.33
N ARG A 275 0.65 5.52 16.03
CA ARG A 275 -0.20 6.55 15.43
C ARG A 275 -1.65 6.36 15.88
N PHE A 276 -2.32 7.46 16.19
CA PHE A 276 -3.75 7.43 16.50
C PHE A 276 -4.57 7.04 15.29
N MET A 277 -5.60 6.21 15.55
CA MET A 277 -6.52 5.68 14.54
C MET A 277 -7.95 6.00 14.96
N TYR A 278 -8.70 6.64 14.08
CA TYR A 278 -10.05 7.10 14.34
C TYR A 278 -11.08 6.28 13.56
N GLY A 279 -12.29 6.12 14.14
CA GLY A 279 -13.37 5.40 13.48
C GLY A 279 -13.13 3.90 13.31
N VAL A 280 -12.28 3.29 14.16
CA VAL A 280 -11.91 1.88 14.12
C VAL A 280 -12.15 1.22 15.48
N THR A 281 -12.42 -0.07 15.46
CA THR A 281 -12.58 -0.91 16.65
C THR A 281 -11.23 -1.43 17.10
N GLU A 282 -10.93 -1.36 18.40
CA GLU A 282 -9.75 -1.99 18.96
C GLU A 282 -9.89 -3.50 18.96
N TYR A 283 -8.85 -4.19 18.49
CA TYR A 283 -8.82 -5.65 18.49
C TYR A 283 -7.39 -6.15 18.23
N PRO A 284 -6.91 -7.19 18.94
CA PRO A 284 -7.57 -7.90 20.04
C PRO A 284 -7.74 -7.05 21.29
N PRO A 285 -8.75 -7.35 22.15
CA PRO A 285 -8.98 -6.56 23.34
C PRO A 285 -7.80 -6.65 24.32
N ALA A 286 -7.57 -5.56 25.04
CA ALA A 286 -6.56 -5.52 26.09
C ALA A 286 -6.79 -6.64 27.12
N GLY A 287 -5.70 -7.22 27.64
CA GLY A 287 -5.73 -8.36 28.58
C GLY A 287 -5.44 -9.73 27.93
N ASN A 288 -5.46 -9.85 26.61
CA ASN A 288 -4.96 -11.05 25.92
C ASN A 288 -3.48 -10.93 25.53
N GLY A 289 -2.59 -10.75 26.53
CA GLY A 289 -1.17 -10.48 26.32
C GLY A 289 -0.45 -11.55 25.49
N THR A 290 -0.85 -12.81 25.59
CA THR A 290 -0.24 -13.89 24.79
C THR A 290 -0.54 -13.70 23.30
N LEU A 291 -1.78 -13.43 22.94
CA LEU A 291 -2.16 -13.19 21.55
C LEU A 291 -1.51 -11.92 21.00
N LEU A 292 -1.52 -10.83 21.77
CA LEU A 292 -0.90 -9.56 21.37
C LEU A 292 0.60 -9.77 21.08
N LYS A 293 1.31 -10.47 21.98
CA LYS A 293 2.71 -10.80 21.75
C LYS A 293 2.91 -11.69 20.52
N THR A 294 2.07 -12.69 20.31
CA THR A 294 2.14 -13.56 19.14
C THR A 294 1.96 -12.78 17.85
N LEU A 295 1.04 -11.83 17.78
CA LEU A 295 0.84 -10.96 16.63
C LEU A 295 2.08 -10.08 16.37
N GLN A 296 2.64 -9.47 17.42
CA GLN A 296 3.86 -8.67 17.32
C GLN A 296 5.06 -9.47 16.84
N ASP A 297 5.28 -10.66 17.41
CA ASP A 297 6.38 -11.54 17.04
C ASP A 297 6.29 -12.00 15.57
N ASN A 298 5.09 -12.02 15.01
CA ASN A 298 4.82 -12.37 13.61
C ASN A 298 4.60 -11.15 12.69
N HIS A 299 4.88 -9.94 13.17
CA HIS A 299 4.78 -8.69 12.41
C HIS A 299 3.37 -8.37 11.87
N ILE A 300 2.35 -8.89 12.56
CA ILE A 300 0.94 -8.60 12.26
C ILE A 300 0.50 -7.40 13.08
N ASN A 301 0.01 -6.39 12.39
CA ASN A 301 -0.45 -5.15 12.99
C ASN A 301 -1.85 -5.31 13.61
N TYR A 302 -2.14 -4.50 14.61
CA TYR A 302 -3.46 -4.44 15.22
C TYR A 302 -3.74 -3.06 15.82
N ILE A 303 -5.01 -2.78 16.08
CA ILE A 303 -5.42 -1.53 16.71
C ILE A 303 -5.61 -1.80 18.21
N GLY A 304 -4.80 -1.16 19.03
CA GLY A 304 -4.86 -1.24 20.49
C GLY A 304 -5.18 0.10 21.15
N THR A 305 -5.36 0.07 22.46
CA THR A 305 -5.45 1.29 23.27
C THR A 305 -4.18 1.51 24.07
N ALA A 306 -3.76 2.75 24.25
CA ALA A 306 -2.72 3.10 25.20
C ALA A 306 -3.26 2.91 26.62
N ALA A 307 -2.82 1.84 27.27
CA ALA A 307 -3.19 1.56 28.66
C ALA A 307 -2.43 2.43 29.69
N GLU A 308 -1.38 3.12 29.26
CA GLU A 308 -0.48 3.86 30.16
C GLU A 308 -0.65 5.37 29.97
N GLY A 309 -0.75 6.09 31.10
CA GLY A 309 -0.82 7.55 31.10
C GLY A 309 -2.19 8.16 30.92
N GLY A 310 -3.29 7.41 31.01
CA GLY A 310 -4.67 7.94 30.96
C GLY A 310 -5.14 8.38 29.58
N LEU A 311 -4.40 8.07 28.51
CA LEU A 311 -4.82 8.29 27.14
C LEU A 311 -5.64 7.08 26.66
N SER A 312 -6.93 7.30 26.40
CA SER A 312 -7.84 6.27 25.87
C SER A 312 -7.92 6.27 24.34
N ASN A 313 -6.92 6.81 23.67
CA ASN A 313 -6.90 6.87 22.23
C ASN A 313 -6.53 5.52 21.63
N LYS A 314 -7.23 5.13 20.57
CA LYS A 314 -6.89 3.95 19.75
C LYS A 314 -5.67 4.27 18.90
N MET A 315 -4.78 3.30 18.79
CA MET A 315 -3.54 3.47 18.05
C MET A 315 -3.14 2.18 17.32
N LEU A 316 -2.39 2.36 16.25
CA LEU A 316 -1.75 1.27 15.54
C LEU A 316 -0.57 0.72 16.37
N VAL A 317 -0.57 -0.56 16.66
CA VAL A 317 0.54 -1.22 17.34
C VAL A 317 1.42 -1.91 16.29
N ALA A 318 2.73 -1.77 16.47
CA ALA A 318 3.82 -2.23 15.61
C ALA A 318 4.07 -1.38 14.36
N GLY A 319 3.19 -1.34 13.38
CA GLY A 319 3.41 -0.59 12.13
C GLY A 319 4.45 -1.23 11.20
N HIS A 320 4.51 -2.58 11.17
CA HIS A 320 5.46 -3.36 10.40
C HIS A 320 4.89 -3.88 9.09
N MET A 321 5.77 -4.05 8.09
CA MET A 321 5.55 -4.93 6.95
C MET A 321 5.78 -6.38 7.39
N LEU A 322 5.30 -7.35 6.61
CA LEU A 322 5.41 -8.77 6.97
C LEU A 322 6.85 -9.32 7.01
N ASP A 323 7.82 -8.59 6.47
CA ASP A 323 9.25 -8.92 6.62
C ASP A 323 9.84 -8.50 7.97
N GLY A 324 9.06 -7.84 8.82
CA GLY A 324 9.47 -7.34 10.12
C GLY A 324 10.09 -5.95 10.11
N MET A 325 10.24 -5.33 8.94
CA MET A 325 10.72 -3.96 8.88
C MET A 325 9.56 -2.97 9.08
N PRO A 326 9.78 -1.86 9.80
CA PRO A 326 8.78 -0.82 9.92
C PRO A 326 8.38 -0.28 8.54
N PHE A 327 7.13 0.13 8.37
CA PHE A 327 6.65 0.77 7.12
C PHE A 327 7.57 1.92 6.69
N ASN A 328 8.01 2.74 7.63
CA ASN A 328 8.91 3.88 7.37
C ASN A 328 10.26 3.49 6.77
N TYR A 329 10.75 2.29 7.05
CA TYR A 329 11.97 1.77 6.44
C TYR A 329 11.80 1.68 4.93
N TRP A 330 10.79 0.96 4.47
CA TRP A 330 10.53 0.80 3.04
C TRP A 330 10.05 2.07 2.35
N TYR A 331 9.31 2.92 3.08
CA TYR A 331 8.95 4.25 2.59
C TYR A 331 10.19 5.10 2.30
N SER A 332 11.17 5.08 3.20
CA SER A 332 12.44 5.82 3.02
C SER A 332 13.26 5.28 1.85
N VAL A 333 13.33 3.96 1.69
CA VAL A 333 14.01 3.33 0.54
C VAL A 333 13.34 3.75 -0.77
N ALA A 334 12.01 3.67 -0.83
CA ALA A 334 11.25 4.07 -2.02
C ALA A 334 11.43 5.58 -2.31
N TRP A 335 11.41 6.43 -1.28
CA TRP A 335 11.65 7.87 -1.44
C TRP A 335 13.04 8.16 -2.03
N CYS A 336 14.07 7.48 -1.52
CA CYS A 336 15.43 7.63 -2.04
C CYS A 336 15.51 7.20 -3.50
N ALA A 337 14.95 6.05 -3.85
CA ALA A 337 14.97 5.54 -5.23
C ALA A 337 14.30 6.52 -6.21
N ILE A 338 13.07 6.96 -5.89
CA ILE A 338 12.30 7.88 -6.74
C ILE A 338 13.03 9.23 -6.91
N ASN A 339 13.50 9.82 -5.80
CA ASN A 339 14.07 11.17 -5.85
C ASN A 339 15.49 11.18 -6.41
N LEU A 340 16.31 10.15 -6.17
CA LEU A 340 17.61 10.01 -6.80
C LEU A 340 17.46 9.88 -8.32
N GLU A 341 16.55 9.03 -8.78
CA GLU A 341 16.26 8.86 -10.20
C GLU A 341 15.82 10.17 -10.85
N LEU A 342 14.83 10.86 -10.28
CA LEU A 342 14.33 12.13 -10.80
C LEU A 342 15.42 13.22 -10.83
N ASP A 343 16.18 13.33 -9.76
CA ASP A 343 17.20 14.35 -9.62
C ASP A 343 18.39 14.12 -10.53
N LEU A 344 18.83 12.88 -10.70
CA LEU A 344 19.91 12.53 -11.64
C LEU A 344 19.45 12.69 -13.10
N ALA A 345 18.23 12.24 -13.44
CA ALA A 345 17.67 12.42 -14.78
C ALA A 345 17.57 13.92 -15.12
N ASN A 346 17.04 14.72 -14.20
CA ASN A 346 16.95 16.18 -14.39
C ASN A 346 18.34 16.84 -14.55
N GLU A 347 19.36 16.37 -13.82
CA GLU A 347 20.72 16.91 -13.94
C GLU A 347 21.32 16.61 -15.33
N VAL A 348 21.10 15.40 -15.85
CA VAL A 348 21.55 15.02 -17.21
C VAL A 348 20.79 15.83 -18.27
N ILE A 349 19.45 15.90 -18.17
CA ILE A 349 18.63 16.63 -19.14
C ILE A 349 19.00 18.11 -19.17
N ASN A 350 19.08 18.76 -17.99
CA ASN A 350 19.43 20.17 -17.89
C ASN A 350 20.87 20.43 -18.38
N GLY A 351 21.80 19.54 -18.04
CA GLY A 351 23.19 19.62 -18.46
C GLY A 351 23.37 19.49 -19.97
N SER A 352 22.51 18.72 -20.63
CA SER A 352 22.51 18.57 -22.09
C SER A 352 21.85 19.76 -22.82
N ASN A 353 21.03 20.56 -22.13
CA ASN A 353 20.29 21.68 -22.71
C ASN A 353 20.82 23.07 -22.29
N THR A 354 21.99 23.14 -21.66
CA THR A 354 22.63 24.41 -21.28
C THR A 354 23.94 24.59 -21.97
N THR A 355 24.21 25.82 -22.43
CA THR A 355 25.50 26.22 -23.04
C THR A 355 26.47 26.83 -22.03
N VAL A 356 25.96 27.21 -20.84
CA VAL A 356 26.78 27.89 -19.81
C VAL A 356 27.61 26.89 -19.00
N ASN A 357 27.04 25.71 -18.71
CA ASN A 357 27.69 24.64 -17.96
C ASN A 357 27.17 23.29 -18.44
N PRO A 358 27.55 22.86 -19.66
CA PRO A 358 27.10 21.59 -20.21
C PRO A 358 27.65 20.41 -19.39
N LEU A 359 26.93 19.31 -19.37
CA LEU A 359 27.32 18.06 -18.71
C LEU A 359 28.07 17.18 -19.73
N TYR A 360 29.35 16.92 -19.49
CA TYR A 360 30.12 15.99 -20.29
C TYR A 360 30.41 14.71 -19.50
N TYR A 361 30.70 13.63 -20.23
CA TYR A 361 31.14 12.38 -19.65
C TYR A 361 32.64 12.41 -19.36
N ASP A 362 32.97 13.03 -18.26
CA ASP A 362 34.33 13.19 -17.72
C ASP A 362 34.28 13.18 -16.18
N GLN A 363 35.46 13.34 -15.53
CA GLN A 363 35.51 13.39 -14.07
C GLN A 363 34.71 14.55 -13.47
N GLN A 364 34.59 15.67 -14.16
CA GLN A 364 33.83 16.82 -13.68
C GLN A 364 32.30 16.53 -13.74
N GLY A 365 31.84 15.91 -14.83
CA GLY A 365 30.47 15.49 -15.00
C GLY A 365 30.03 14.43 -13.97
N ILE A 366 30.89 13.43 -13.75
CA ILE A 366 30.65 12.41 -12.69
C ILE A 366 30.55 13.09 -11.32
N GLY A 367 31.49 13.99 -10.99
CA GLY A 367 31.44 14.73 -9.73
C GLY A 367 30.19 15.63 -9.60
N ARG A 368 29.63 16.11 -10.72
CA ARG A 368 28.40 16.89 -10.75
C ARG A 368 27.19 16.01 -10.44
N LEU A 369 27.10 14.82 -11.02
CA LEU A 369 26.05 13.83 -10.71
C LEU A 369 26.14 13.39 -9.25
N GLN A 370 27.34 13.11 -8.74
CA GLN A 370 27.56 12.77 -7.34
C GLN A 370 27.05 13.87 -6.39
N ARG A 371 27.38 15.14 -6.65
CA ARG A 371 26.89 16.28 -5.86
C ARG A 371 25.37 16.42 -5.91
N ARG A 372 24.74 16.11 -7.05
CA ARG A 372 23.27 16.11 -7.15
C ARG A 372 22.67 15.06 -6.24
N ALA A 373 23.17 13.82 -6.29
CA ALA A 373 22.72 12.74 -5.42
C ALA A 373 22.95 13.05 -3.93
N LEU A 374 24.09 13.66 -3.56
CA LEU A 374 24.37 14.14 -2.21
C LEU A 374 23.30 15.12 -1.71
N LYS A 375 22.88 16.05 -2.56
CA LYS A 375 21.82 17.01 -2.22
C LYS A 375 20.50 16.31 -1.93
N THR A 376 20.14 15.31 -2.71
CA THR A 376 18.93 14.51 -2.51
C THR A 376 18.97 13.79 -1.17
N LEU A 377 20.08 13.10 -0.84
CA LEU A 377 20.20 12.41 0.44
C LEU A 377 20.21 13.37 1.65
N ARG A 378 20.80 14.56 1.52
CA ARG A 378 20.70 15.60 2.56
C ARG A 378 19.26 16.03 2.81
N SER A 379 18.46 16.15 1.75
CA SER A 379 17.02 16.38 1.90
C SER A 379 16.34 15.22 2.63
N GLY A 380 16.66 13.98 2.30
CA GLY A 380 16.15 12.80 3.00
C GLY A 380 16.46 12.80 4.51
N ILE A 381 17.64 13.24 4.91
CA ILE A 381 18.01 13.41 6.33
C ILE A 381 17.15 14.51 6.98
N SER A 382 17.04 15.67 6.35
CA SER A 382 16.24 16.78 6.90
C SER A 382 14.74 16.46 6.98
N TYR A 383 14.23 15.58 6.12
CA TYR A 383 12.84 15.10 6.10
C TYR A 383 12.56 13.96 7.10
N GLY A 384 13.58 13.55 7.87
CA GLY A 384 13.43 12.50 8.86
C GLY A 384 13.38 11.08 8.30
N LEU A 385 13.78 10.89 7.05
CA LEU A 385 13.76 9.59 6.37
C LEU A 385 15.05 8.79 6.56
N ILE A 386 16.20 9.48 6.60
CA ILE A 386 17.54 8.90 6.63
C ILE A 386 18.25 9.31 7.92
N LEU A 387 19.05 8.40 8.47
CA LEU A 387 19.85 8.64 9.67
C LEU A 387 21.25 9.13 9.29
N GLY A 388 21.92 9.85 10.21
CA GLY A 388 23.33 10.17 10.20
C GLY A 388 23.71 11.38 9.34
N GLN A 389 24.87 11.30 8.71
CA GLN A 389 25.46 12.33 7.87
C GLN A 389 25.59 11.84 6.42
N VAL A 390 25.68 12.78 5.48
CA VAL A 390 25.95 12.43 4.09
C VAL A 390 27.47 12.50 3.84
N ILE A 391 28.01 11.39 3.38
CA ILE A 391 29.43 11.20 3.07
C ILE A 391 29.56 10.92 1.58
N ASP A 392 30.52 11.55 0.93
CA ASP A 392 30.92 11.26 -0.44
C ASP A 392 32.25 10.51 -0.48
N THR A 393 32.33 9.54 -1.37
CA THR A 393 33.54 8.75 -1.61
C THR A 393 33.79 8.64 -3.12
N GLN A 394 35.05 8.43 -3.45
CA GLN A 394 35.52 8.21 -4.84
C GLN A 394 36.37 6.94 -4.84
N LEU A 395 35.73 5.82 -4.61
CA LEU A 395 36.36 4.51 -4.53
C LEU A 395 35.99 3.67 -5.75
N THR A 396 36.87 2.74 -6.12
CA THR A 396 36.48 1.68 -7.05
C THR A 396 35.31 0.90 -6.48
N GLN A 397 34.51 0.25 -7.33
CA GLN A 397 33.35 -0.51 -6.87
C GLN A 397 33.73 -1.63 -5.87
N GLU A 398 34.85 -2.28 -6.10
CA GLU A 398 35.38 -3.32 -5.20
C GLU A 398 35.73 -2.76 -3.82
N SER A 399 36.46 -1.64 -3.77
CA SER A 399 36.81 -0.98 -2.50
C SER A 399 35.58 -0.48 -1.75
N PHE A 400 34.62 0.07 -2.46
CA PHE A 400 33.35 0.53 -1.88
C PHE A 400 32.56 -0.63 -1.25
N ASN A 401 32.44 -1.77 -1.97
CA ASN A 401 31.76 -2.95 -1.48
C ASN A 401 32.47 -3.54 -0.25
N ALA A 402 33.81 -3.57 -0.26
CA ALA A 402 34.60 -4.06 0.89
C ALA A 402 34.38 -3.20 2.15
N GLU A 403 34.28 -1.88 2.02
CA GLU A 403 33.96 -1.00 3.15
C GLU A 403 32.49 -1.16 3.61
N TYR A 404 31.56 -1.40 2.68
CA TYR A 404 30.18 -1.71 3.02
C TYR A 404 30.06 -3.01 3.84
N GLU A 405 30.73 -4.07 3.43
CA GLU A 405 30.76 -5.36 4.14
C GLU A 405 31.39 -5.27 5.54
N LYS A 406 32.36 -4.40 5.75
CA LYS A 406 32.94 -4.08 7.06
C LYS A 406 31.97 -3.31 7.97
N GLY A 407 30.84 -2.80 7.43
CA GLY A 407 29.91 -1.95 8.17
C GLY A 407 30.38 -0.51 8.36
N SER A 408 31.39 -0.05 7.63
CA SER A 408 31.96 1.31 7.76
C SER A 408 30.95 2.43 7.48
N TYR A 409 29.86 2.11 6.78
CA TYR A 409 28.83 3.07 6.38
C TYR A 409 27.57 3.04 7.28
N ALA A 410 27.57 2.18 8.28
CA ALA A 410 26.41 2.03 9.16
C ALA A 410 26.04 3.35 9.84
N GLY A 411 24.75 3.65 9.88
CA GLY A 411 24.23 4.87 10.50
C GLY A 411 24.44 6.15 9.70
N ASN A 412 24.92 6.07 8.45
CA ASN A 412 25.14 7.21 7.58
C ASN A 412 24.46 7.01 6.20
N ALA A 413 24.49 8.07 5.41
CA ALA A 413 24.16 8.05 3.99
C ALA A 413 25.45 8.28 3.20
N VAL A 414 25.81 7.36 2.33
CA VAL A 414 27.07 7.42 1.56
C VAL A 414 26.75 7.35 0.08
N ILE A 415 27.38 8.23 -0.70
CA ILE A 415 27.38 8.17 -2.16
C ILE A 415 28.79 7.96 -2.65
N ASN A 416 29.01 6.88 -3.38
CA ASN A 416 30.24 6.64 -4.10
C ASN A 416 30.09 6.98 -5.58
N ALA A 417 31.11 7.56 -6.15
CA ALA A 417 31.25 7.71 -7.58
C ALA A 417 32.63 7.16 -7.98
N VAL A 418 32.65 6.07 -8.73
CA VAL A 418 33.92 5.53 -9.26
C VAL A 418 34.58 6.57 -10.14
N PRO A 419 35.88 6.90 -9.89
CA PRO A 419 36.59 7.91 -10.70
C PRO A 419 36.58 7.57 -12.19
N PHE A 420 36.51 8.59 -13.03
CA PHE A 420 36.44 8.44 -14.50
C PHE A 420 37.51 7.51 -15.06
N ALA A 421 38.77 7.72 -14.65
CA ALA A 421 39.89 6.92 -15.14
C ALA A 421 39.78 5.45 -14.74
N ASP A 422 39.38 5.16 -13.50
CA ASP A 422 39.24 3.81 -12.98
C ASP A 422 38.05 3.10 -13.67
N TYR A 423 36.93 3.82 -13.82
CA TYR A 423 35.76 3.25 -14.47
C TYR A 423 36.00 2.91 -15.94
N THR A 424 36.56 3.86 -16.71
CA THR A 424 36.77 3.68 -18.15
C THR A 424 37.87 2.68 -18.46
N SER A 425 38.85 2.50 -17.58
CA SER A 425 39.90 1.48 -17.74
C SER A 425 39.31 0.05 -17.71
N LEU A 426 38.28 -0.18 -16.91
CA LEU A 426 37.63 -1.47 -16.75
C LEU A 426 36.42 -1.65 -17.67
N ASN A 427 35.78 -0.57 -18.11
CA ASN A 427 34.51 -0.55 -18.84
C ASN A 427 34.60 0.31 -20.11
N GLN A 428 35.54 0.00 -20.99
CA GLN A 428 35.80 0.79 -22.21
C GLN A 428 34.60 0.87 -23.16
N SER A 429 33.82 -0.20 -23.26
CA SER A 429 32.58 -0.22 -24.06
C SER A 429 31.52 0.76 -23.52
N ASP A 430 31.41 0.89 -22.21
CA ASP A 430 30.43 1.79 -21.60
C ASP A 430 30.72 3.25 -21.92
N TYR A 431 32.01 3.63 -21.98
CA TYR A 431 32.41 4.98 -22.38
C TYR A 431 32.01 5.25 -23.84
N ALA A 432 32.28 4.31 -24.73
CA ALA A 432 31.88 4.41 -26.13
C ALA A 432 30.37 4.52 -26.34
N ASP A 433 29.60 3.82 -25.50
CA ASP A 433 28.13 3.84 -25.47
C ASP A 433 27.54 5.02 -24.68
N GLY A 434 28.36 5.85 -24.04
CA GLY A 434 27.90 6.95 -23.19
C GLY A 434 27.26 6.50 -21.89
N LYS A 435 27.60 5.33 -21.36
CA LYS A 435 27.02 4.73 -20.14
C LYS A 435 27.97 4.90 -18.95
N TYR A 436 27.42 5.24 -17.79
CA TYR A 436 28.15 5.26 -16.53
C TYR A 436 27.35 4.58 -15.42
N ASN A 437 27.86 3.46 -14.92
CA ASN A 437 27.24 2.63 -13.88
C ASN A 437 28.05 2.69 -12.55
N GLY A 438 28.91 3.70 -12.39
CA GLY A 438 29.81 3.83 -11.24
C GLY A 438 29.24 4.60 -10.05
N LEU A 439 27.96 5.01 -10.08
CA LEU A 439 27.29 5.61 -8.91
C LEU A 439 26.69 4.53 -8.02
N SER A 440 26.99 4.58 -6.73
CA SER A 440 26.43 3.70 -5.71
C SER A 440 26.02 4.50 -4.47
N ALA A 441 24.95 4.10 -3.83
CA ALA A 441 24.49 4.73 -2.60
C ALA A 441 24.20 3.70 -1.51
N VAL A 442 24.55 4.04 -0.27
CA VAL A 442 24.14 3.32 0.94
C VAL A 442 23.39 4.30 1.83
N VAL A 443 22.23 3.90 2.33
CA VAL A 443 21.41 4.71 3.24
C VAL A 443 20.98 3.90 4.44
N THR A 444 20.88 4.53 5.60
CA THR A 444 20.33 3.94 6.81
C THR A 444 18.98 4.62 7.09
N PRO A 445 17.83 3.95 6.83
CA PRO A 445 16.51 4.52 7.13
C PRO A 445 16.30 4.75 8.62
N ARG A 446 15.59 5.82 8.98
CA ARG A 446 15.20 6.07 10.38
C ARG A 446 14.11 5.13 10.83
N ARG A 447 14.16 4.75 12.12
CA ARG A 447 13.14 3.94 12.78
C ARG A 447 12.51 4.71 13.95
N GLY A 448 11.27 4.38 14.31
CA GLY A 448 10.64 4.78 15.55
C GLY A 448 11.06 3.87 16.71
N PHE A 449 10.68 4.25 17.92
CA PHE A 449 10.76 3.37 19.09
C PHE A 449 9.58 2.39 19.06
N GLU A 450 9.84 1.13 19.38
CA GLU A 450 8.82 0.08 19.51
C GLU A 450 8.60 -0.29 20.97
N SER A 451 9.66 -0.20 21.78
CA SER A 451 9.60 -0.38 23.23
C SER A 451 10.74 0.37 23.90
N ILE A 452 10.55 0.73 25.16
CA ILE A 452 11.57 1.34 26.01
C ILE A 452 11.59 0.57 27.32
N THR A 453 12.77 0.03 27.69
CA THR A 453 12.98 -0.55 29.01
C THR A 453 13.72 0.46 29.87
N PHE A 454 13.13 0.85 30.97
CA PHE A 454 13.75 1.73 31.95
C PHE A 454 14.08 0.95 33.21
N ASN A 455 15.36 0.87 33.56
CA ASN A 455 15.82 0.21 34.76
C ASN A 455 15.98 1.23 35.88
N LEU A 456 15.05 1.26 36.83
CA LEU A 456 15.13 2.10 38.01
C LEU A 456 15.80 1.30 39.15
N ASN A 457 17.02 1.66 39.51
CA ASN A 457 17.71 1.11 40.66
C ASN A 457 17.50 2.06 41.84
N VAL A 458 16.81 1.60 42.89
CA VAL A 458 16.61 2.35 44.12
C VAL A 458 17.63 1.88 45.15
N THR A 459 18.50 2.79 45.61
CA THR A 459 19.42 2.51 46.71
C THR A 459 18.79 3.04 48.03
N ASN A 460 18.66 2.15 49.01
CA ASN A 460 18.37 2.60 50.37
C ASN A 460 19.65 3.21 50.96
N PHE A 461 19.70 4.51 51.10
CA PHE A 461 20.75 5.16 51.83
C PHE A 461 20.46 4.96 53.33
N VAL A 462 21.13 3.98 53.93
CA VAL A 462 21.18 3.91 55.40
C VAL A 462 22.35 4.75 55.82
N GLY A 463 22.06 5.96 56.30
CA GLY A 463 23.08 6.80 56.90
C GLY A 463 23.75 6.06 58.04
N ALA A 464 25.08 6.05 58.03
CA ALA A 464 25.87 5.57 59.14
C ALA A 464 25.77 6.48 60.35
#